data_5825af4acc842ec51a78a119c23754be
#
_entry.id   5825af4acc842ec51a78a119c23754be
#
_cell.length_a   1.000
_cell.length_b   1.000
_cell.length_c   1.000
_cell.angle_alpha   90.00
_cell.angle_beta   90.00
_cell.angle_gamma   90.00
#
_symmetry.space_group_name_H-M   'P 1'
#
loop_
_entity.id
_entity.type
_entity.pdbx_description
1 polymer ?
#
loop_
_entity_poly.entity_id
_entity_poly.type
_entity_poly.pdbx_seq_one_letter_code
_entity_poly.pdbx_strand_id
1 'polypeptide(L)'
;MQITFIGHAGLFIETKHGSILCDPWFNSAYFASWFPFPSNEDIDRSKIANPDYLFVSHLHHDHFDPEFLRDHVSKDTTVLLPDYPLDLLERGLRDVGFTKFLRTKNGVPVTVDGLRLMISAAVAPTDGPLGDSGLSVDDGEVRIFDQNDSRPVDLDMLADFGPYDAHFLQFSGAIWYPMVYLYPEKMMDALGRKKRDNELARALRFTKEIGATHIIPSAGPPCFLDDDLYGFNDFDRDPKNIFPDQTVFLDYMRAQGHPNGHLMIPGSVGTLTKTGYIVEHPMPEEQVRAIFTDKRGYLAQYQARKRDEIAAIKASWPRGQVDILASLREWFEPLMDKADLTAAGINSLVVMDCGETKLVLDFHTRKVYPWQGEEYDYFFRFDPALIEYLIVHHVEDWINEVFLSCRFQAERKGAYNEYVYNFFKCLSMERLQYAEGYYAEKAPVQTLWESDGYRIQRRCPHLKADLTRFAHIEDGVLTCTLHGWQFELATGRCLTSDDRRLYTQPIAMDERNEASAATRSDGAVLHTPMEQPTSGASIRDRCYDCWYDPKKFPTRKKQPVGEE
;
A
#
# COMPACT_ATOMS: atom_id res chain seq x y z
N MET A 1 -12.93 26.15 4.83
CA MET A 1 -12.94 24.71 5.14
C MET A 1 -12.16 24.50 6.42
N GLN A 2 -12.71 23.78 7.40
CA GLN A 2 -11.97 23.32 8.58
C GLN A 2 -11.74 21.81 8.48
N ILE A 3 -10.57 21.35 8.93
CA ILE A 3 -10.18 19.95 8.83
C ILE A 3 -9.61 19.54 10.19
N THR A 4 -10.33 18.69 10.92
CA THR A 4 -9.83 18.07 12.13
C THR A 4 -9.11 16.78 11.78
N PHE A 5 -7.85 16.66 12.17
CA PHE A 5 -7.05 15.46 11.98
C PHE A 5 -7.38 14.45 13.08
N ILE A 6 -7.93 13.29 12.70
CA ILE A 6 -8.32 12.23 13.65
C ILE A 6 -7.13 11.32 13.98
N GLY A 7 -6.15 11.26 13.08
CA GLY A 7 -4.99 10.38 13.16
C GLY A 7 -4.92 9.42 11.98
N HIS A 8 -3.73 8.98 11.63
CA HIS A 8 -3.46 8.15 10.47
C HIS A 8 -4.04 8.78 9.18
N ALA A 9 -5.02 8.16 8.51
CA ALA A 9 -5.75 8.73 7.38
C ALA A 9 -7.04 9.46 7.80
N GLY A 10 -7.41 9.40 9.08
CA GLY A 10 -8.67 9.92 9.58
C GLY A 10 -8.77 11.44 9.52
N LEU A 11 -9.76 11.95 8.81
CA LEU A 11 -10.07 13.38 8.71
C LEU A 11 -11.54 13.64 9.00
N PHE A 12 -11.84 14.76 9.69
CA PHE A 12 -13.18 15.31 9.74
C PHE A 12 -13.17 16.67 9.07
N ILE A 13 -13.81 16.77 7.91
CA ILE A 13 -13.81 17.93 7.03
C ILE A 13 -15.14 18.66 7.20
N GLU A 14 -15.10 19.91 7.64
CA GLU A 14 -16.27 20.78 7.81
C GLU A 14 -16.22 21.90 6.78
N THR A 15 -17.31 22.04 6.05
CA THR A 15 -17.48 23.07 5.03
C THR A 15 -18.80 23.81 5.25
N LYS A 16 -19.03 24.89 4.52
CA LYS A 16 -20.33 25.58 4.50
C LYS A 16 -21.47 24.74 3.88
N HIS A 17 -21.15 23.60 3.28
CA HIS A 17 -22.08 22.74 2.55
C HIS A 17 -22.29 21.38 3.22
N GLY A 18 -21.74 21.17 4.39
CA GLY A 18 -21.83 19.93 5.14
C GLY A 18 -20.45 19.40 5.56
N SER A 19 -20.47 18.27 6.23
CA SER A 19 -19.32 17.62 6.85
C SER A 19 -19.04 16.25 6.23
N ILE A 20 -17.74 15.88 6.15
CA ILE A 20 -17.29 14.57 5.66
C ILE A 20 -16.38 13.95 6.71
N LEU A 21 -16.69 12.73 7.13
CA LEU A 21 -15.79 11.91 7.95
C LEU A 21 -15.05 10.94 7.03
N CYS A 22 -13.71 10.98 7.04
CA CYS A 22 -12.85 10.12 6.22
C CYS A 22 -12.11 9.14 7.12
N ASP A 23 -12.06 7.86 6.74
CA ASP A 23 -11.23 6.79 7.31
C ASP A 23 -11.05 6.84 8.84
N PRO A 24 -12.13 6.88 9.64
CA PRO A 24 -12.02 7.00 11.10
C PRO A 24 -11.53 5.68 11.72
N TRP A 25 -10.29 5.70 12.27
CA TRP A 25 -9.66 4.56 12.90
C TRP A 25 -9.29 4.85 14.36
N PHE A 26 -9.81 4.06 15.30
CA PHE A 26 -9.62 4.21 16.75
C PHE A 26 -9.21 2.94 17.47
N ASN A 27 -9.66 1.77 17.00
CA ASN A 27 -9.36 0.49 17.61
C ASN A 27 -8.07 -0.10 17.05
N SER A 28 -7.46 -1.03 17.79
CA SER A 28 -6.25 -1.69 17.28
C SER A 28 -6.54 -2.49 16.00
N ALA A 29 -5.61 -2.46 15.03
CA ALA A 29 -5.73 -3.20 13.79
C ALA A 29 -4.77 -4.41 13.76
N TYR A 30 -5.06 -5.38 12.87
CA TYR A 30 -4.18 -6.50 12.54
C TYR A 30 -3.68 -7.28 13.75
N PHE A 31 -4.61 -7.91 14.48
CA PHE A 31 -4.29 -8.74 15.67
C PHE A 31 -3.59 -7.94 16.78
N ALA A 32 -4.06 -6.74 17.08
CA ALA A 32 -3.45 -5.80 18.02
C ALA A 32 -1.97 -5.52 17.72
N SER A 33 -1.63 -5.40 16.43
CA SER A 33 -0.28 -5.01 16.00
C SER A 33 -0.14 -3.52 15.81
N TRP A 34 -1.14 -2.89 15.16
CA TRP A 34 -1.10 -1.49 14.77
C TRP A 34 -2.01 -0.65 15.66
N PHE A 35 -1.49 0.50 16.07
CA PHE A 35 -2.22 1.53 16.81
C PHE A 35 -1.98 2.89 16.17
N PRO A 36 -2.95 3.84 16.24
CA PRO A 36 -2.73 5.21 15.78
C PRO A 36 -1.53 5.87 16.46
N PHE A 37 -0.71 6.59 15.68
CA PHE A 37 0.41 7.37 16.23
C PHE A 37 0.41 8.80 15.66
N PRO A 38 0.42 9.83 16.54
CA PRO A 38 0.18 9.76 17.99
C PRO A 38 -1.20 9.17 18.35
N SER A 39 -1.41 8.82 19.62
CA SER A 39 -2.71 8.32 20.10
C SER A 39 -3.85 9.29 19.83
N ASN A 40 -4.98 8.78 19.41
CA ASN A 40 -6.20 9.54 19.20
C ASN A 40 -7.31 9.27 20.24
N GLU A 41 -6.93 8.66 21.38
CA GLU A 41 -7.87 8.29 22.44
C GLU A 41 -8.62 9.51 23.02
N ASP A 42 -7.98 10.70 23.02
CA ASP A 42 -8.51 11.94 23.59
C ASP A 42 -9.45 12.72 22.63
N ILE A 43 -9.69 12.21 21.42
CA ILE A 43 -10.64 12.86 20.49
C ILE A 43 -12.06 12.69 21.00
N ASP A 44 -12.77 13.81 21.06
CA ASP A 44 -14.21 13.83 21.37
C ASP A 44 -15.01 13.23 20.21
N ARG A 45 -15.30 11.93 20.33
CA ARG A 45 -16.02 11.16 19.31
C ARG A 45 -17.42 11.72 19.03
N SER A 46 -18.03 12.43 19.98
CA SER A 46 -19.37 13.02 19.78
C SER A 46 -19.41 14.11 18.71
N LYS A 47 -18.28 14.78 18.48
CA LYS A 47 -18.16 15.83 17.44
C LYS A 47 -18.12 15.29 16.03
N ILE A 48 -17.71 14.05 15.85
CA ILE A 48 -17.57 13.39 14.55
C ILE A 48 -18.64 12.29 14.31
N ALA A 49 -19.58 12.13 15.26
CA ALA A 49 -20.55 11.04 15.26
C ALA A 49 -21.67 11.21 14.22
N ASN A 50 -21.95 12.44 13.79
CA ASN A 50 -23.07 12.75 12.90
C ASN A 50 -22.61 13.53 11.66
N PRO A 51 -21.70 12.97 10.83
CA PRO A 51 -21.31 13.61 9.59
C PRO A 51 -22.43 13.51 8.56
N ASP A 52 -22.50 14.47 7.63
CA ASP A 52 -23.41 14.38 6.49
C ASP A 52 -22.97 13.27 5.54
N TYR A 53 -21.64 13.12 5.37
CA TYR A 53 -21.03 12.12 4.51
C TYR A 53 -19.97 11.32 5.24
N LEU A 54 -19.87 10.03 4.91
CA LEU A 54 -18.79 9.14 5.31
C LEU A 54 -18.02 8.70 4.06
N PHE A 55 -16.73 8.86 4.06
CA PHE A 55 -15.82 8.28 3.08
C PHE A 55 -14.94 7.23 3.77
N VAL A 56 -15.00 5.99 3.28
CA VAL A 56 -14.05 4.93 3.63
C VAL A 56 -13.33 4.57 2.34
N SER A 57 -12.03 4.80 2.32
CA SER A 57 -11.20 4.64 1.12
C SER A 57 -11.12 3.19 0.67
N HIS A 58 -10.99 2.25 1.62
CA HIS A 58 -10.88 0.81 1.39
C HIS A 58 -11.06 0.00 2.69
N LEU A 59 -10.97 -1.34 2.60
CA LEU A 59 -11.28 -2.25 3.70
C LEU A 59 -10.10 -2.59 4.63
N HIS A 60 -8.96 -1.91 4.55
CA HIS A 60 -7.91 -2.11 5.54
C HIS A 60 -8.38 -1.65 6.93
N HIS A 61 -7.99 -2.38 7.99
CA HIS A 61 -8.49 -2.14 9.35
C HIS A 61 -8.06 -0.80 9.95
N ASP A 62 -7.03 -0.16 9.43
CA ASP A 62 -6.57 1.18 9.78
C ASP A 62 -7.29 2.30 9.01
N HIS A 63 -8.26 1.94 8.16
CA HIS A 63 -9.17 2.84 7.43
C HIS A 63 -10.64 2.46 7.66
N PHE A 64 -10.94 1.19 7.66
CA PHE A 64 -12.26 0.63 7.97
C PHE A 64 -12.26 0.03 9.37
N ASP A 65 -12.70 0.80 10.36
CA ASP A 65 -12.88 0.36 11.75
C ASP A 65 -14.35 0.00 11.98
N PRO A 66 -14.74 -1.29 11.84
CA PRO A 66 -16.13 -1.69 11.88
C PRO A 66 -16.78 -1.49 13.25
N GLU A 67 -16.00 -1.59 14.33
CA GLU A 67 -16.50 -1.37 15.69
C GLU A 67 -16.83 0.12 15.90
N PHE A 68 -15.88 1.01 15.58
CA PHE A 68 -16.11 2.44 15.67
C PHE A 68 -17.27 2.89 14.77
N LEU A 69 -17.29 2.46 13.52
CA LEU A 69 -18.35 2.79 12.57
C LEU A 69 -19.73 2.31 13.05
N ARG A 70 -19.83 1.11 13.62
CA ARG A 70 -21.08 0.56 14.13
C ARG A 70 -21.60 1.33 15.35
N ASP A 71 -20.72 1.62 16.30
CA ASP A 71 -21.09 2.06 17.63
C ASP A 71 -21.12 3.59 17.80
N HIS A 72 -20.40 4.32 16.95
CA HIS A 72 -20.21 5.76 17.11
C HIS A 72 -20.68 6.62 15.93
N VAL A 73 -20.86 6.07 14.73
CA VAL A 73 -21.26 6.87 13.57
C VAL A 73 -22.74 6.68 13.23
N SER A 74 -23.44 7.80 13.07
CA SER A 74 -24.88 7.83 12.72
C SER A 74 -25.17 7.03 11.45
N LYS A 75 -26.19 6.18 11.48
CA LYS A 75 -26.63 5.41 10.31
C LYS A 75 -27.47 6.24 9.32
N ASP A 76 -27.76 7.49 9.69
CA ASP A 76 -28.39 8.46 8.77
C ASP A 76 -27.38 9.10 7.81
N THR A 77 -26.08 8.95 8.06
CA THR A 77 -24.97 9.41 7.22
C THR A 77 -25.03 8.78 5.83
N THR A 78 -24.75 9.58 4.79
CA THR A 78 -24.62 9.08 3.41
C THR A 78 -23.18 8.65 3.14
N VAL A 79 -22.98 7.40 2.73
CA VAL A 79 -21.65 6.89 2.40
C VAL A 79 -21.27 7.25 0.97
N LEU A 80 -20.11 7.89 0.79
CA LEU A 80 -19.48 8.13 -0.51
C LEU A 80 -18.76 6.85 -0.93
N LEU A 81 -19.29 6.14 -1.92
CA LEU A 81 -18.82 4.80 -2.27
C LEU A 81 -17.91 4.83 -3.50
N PRO A 82 -16.64 4.37 -3.39
CA PRO A 82 -15.76 4.18 -4.52
C PRO A 82 -16.30 3.18 -5.55
N ASP A 83 -15.93 3.36 -6.82
CA ASP A 83 -16.31 2.47 -7.93
C ASP A 83 -15.32 1.30 -8.01
N TYR A 84 -15.48 0.33 -7.11
CA TYR A 84 -14.69 -0.90 -7.12
C TYR A 84 -15.37 -2.00 -7.94
N PRO A 85 -14.59 -2.89 -8.59
CA PRO A 85 -15.14 -4.01 -9.38
C PRO A 85 -15.96 -4.99 -8.55
N LEU A 86 -15.61 -5.17 -7.27
CA LEU A 86 -16.34 -6.00 -6.32
C LEU A 86 -16.97 -5.10 -5.25
N ASP A 87 -18.14 -5.47 -4.77
CA ASP A 87 -18.92 -4.72 -3.79
C ASP A 87 -18.53 -5.01 -2.32
N LEU A 88 -17.31 -5.49 -2.09
CA LEU A 88 -16.83 -5.91 -0.76
C LEU A 88 -16.90 -4.78 0.27
N LEU A 89 -16.47 -3.56 -0.11
CA LEU A 89 -16.55 -2.39 0.76
C LEU A 89 -18.01 -2.04 1.09
N GLU A 90 -18.90 -2.05 0.09
CA GLU A 90 -20.32 -1.80 0.32
C GLU A 90 -20.92 -2.86 1.25
N ARG A 91 -20.59 -4.15 1.06
CA ARG A 91 -21.05 -5.23 1.95
C ARG A 91 -20.59 -4.99 3.39
N GLY A 92 -19.30 -4.73 3.61
CA GLY A 92 -18.76 -4.43 4.95
C GLY A 92 -19.45 -3.22 5.61
N LEU A 93 -19.71 -2.16 4.84
CA LEU A 93 -20.44 -0.99 5.34
C LEU A 93 -21.92 -1.29 5.66
N ARG A 94 -22.58 -2.16 4.89
CA ARG A 94 -23.94 -2.63 5.20
C ARG A 94 -23.99 -3.49 6.46
N ASP A 95 -22.98 -4.33 6.66
CA ASP A 95 -22.88 -5.20 7.84
C ASP A 95 -22.73 -4.39 9.14
N VAL A 96 -22.13 -3.21 9.08
CA VAL A 96 -22.06 -2.27 10.21
C VAL A 96 -23.23 -1.28 10.27
N GLY A 97 -24.24 -1.44 9.39
CA GLY A 97 -25.56 -0.81 9.50
C GLY A 97 -25.83 0.37 8.56
N PHE A 98 -24.93 0.74 7.64
CA PHE A 98 -25.21 1.80 6.68
C PHE A 98 -26.14 1.34 5.56
N THR A 99 -27.04 2.23 5.14
CA THR A 99 -28.05 1.94 4.10
C THR A 99 -28.11 2.98 3.00
N LYS A 100 -27.53 4.18 3.24
CA LYS A 100 -27.53 5.31 2.29
C LYS A 100 -26.19 5.40 1.61
N PHE A 101 -26.15 5.22 0.29
CA PHE A 101 -24.92 5.23 -0.50
C PHE A 101 -25.04 6.17 -1.69
N LEU A 102 -24.06 7.06 -1.83
CA LEU A 102 -23.81 7.81 -3.05
C LEU A 102 -22.70 7.08 -3.83
N ARG A 103 -23.09 6.32 -4.85
CA ARG A 103 -22.14 5.63 -5.73
C ARG A 103 -21.57 6.62 -6.73
N THR A 104 -20.25 6.70 -6.76
CA THR A 104 -19.51 7.50 -7.72
C THR A 104 -18.98 6.64 -8.86
N LYS A 105 -18.41 7.26 -9.89
CA LYS A 105 -17.58 6.58 -10.89
C LYS A 105 -16.15 7.08 -10.74
N ASN A 106 -15.20 6.18 -10.96
CA ASN A 106 -13.78 6.51 -10.84
C ASN A 106 -13.42 7.75 -11.68
N GLY A 107 -12.87 8.77 -11.03
CA GLY A 107 -12.43 10.01 -11.65
C GLY A 107 -13.53 10.92 -12.22
N VAL A 108 -14.81 10.62 -11.96
CA VAL A 108 -15.93 11.43 -12.42
C VAL A 108 -16.45 12.31 -11.30
N PRO A 109 -16.31 13.65 -11.41
CA PRO A 109 -16.83 14.55 -10.39
C PRO A 109 -18.35 14.48 -10.26
N VAL A 110 -18.83 14.52 -9.01
CA VAL A 110 -20.25 14.68 -8.68
C VAL A 110 -20.44 15.94 -7.85
N THR A 111 -21.61 16.57 -7.95
CA THR A 111 -21.96 17.70 -7.08
C THR A 111 -23.16 17.30 -6.25
N VAL A 112 -23.03 17.40 -4.92
CA VAL A 112 -24.08 17.09 -3.94
C VAL A 112 -24.09 18.19 -2.89
N ASP A 113 -25.27 18.74 -2.60
CA ASP A 113 -25.50 19.80 -1.60
C ASP A 113 -24.55 21.01 -1.68
N GLY A 114 -23.99 21.28 -2.86
CA GLY A 114 -23.02 22.35 -3.09
C GLY A 114 -21.55 21.94 -2.96
N LEU A 115 -21.24 20.72 -2.54
CA LEU A 115 -19.93 20.12 -2.59
C LEU A 115 -19.67 19.49 -3.96
N ARG A 116 -18.53 19.77 -4.57
CA ARG A 116 -18.04 19.03 -5.73
C ARG A 116 -17.01 18.00 -5.24
N LEU A 117 -17.31 16.75 -5.46
CA LEU A 117 -16.54 15.60 -4.98
C LEU A 117 -16.05 14.75 -6.15
N MET A 118 -14.88 14.13 -6.02
CA MET A 118 -14.40 13.13 -6.97
C MET A 118 -13.61 12.06 -6.21
N ILE A 119 -13.95 10.80 -6.44
CA ILE A 119 -13.18 9.68 -5.91
C ILE A 119 -12.29 9.13 -7.04
N SER A 120 -11.00 9.00 -6.78
CA SER A 120 -10.01 8.37 -7.64
C SER A 120 -9.68 6.99 -7.08
N ALA A 121 -10.27 5.93 -7.67
CA ALA A 121 -10.05 4.56 -7.24
C ALA A 121 -8.82 3.95 -7.93
N ALA A 122 -7.89 3.42 -7.16
CA ALA A 122 -6.75 2.64 -7.64
C ALA A 122 -7.09 1.16 -7.50
N VAL A 123 -7.35 0.51 -8.64
CA VAL A 123 -7.68 -0.92 -8.70
C VAL A 123 -6.61 -1.63 -9.49
N ALA A 124 -5.95 -2.57 -8.85
CA ALA A 124 -4.91 -3.38 -9.47
C ALA A 124 -4.87 -4.78 -8.84
N PRO A 125 -4.32 -5.81 -9.52
CA PRO A 125 -4.28 -7.16 -8.95
C PRO A 125 -3.46 -7.25 -7.68
N THR A 126 -2.42 -6.43 -7.54
CA THR A 126 -1.58 -6.37 -6.34
C THR A 126 -2.30 -5.75 -5.15
N ASP A 127 -3.31 -4.91 -5.39
CA ASP A 127 -4.22 -4.42 -4.37
C ASP A 127 -5.42 -5.37 -4.20
N GLY A 128 -5.48 -6.40 -5.06
CA GLY A 128 -6.56 -7.38 -5.09
C GLY A 128 -7.91 -6.75 -5.42
N PRO A 129 -8.99 -7.38 -5.00
CA PRO A 129 -10.33 -6.86 -5.22
C PRO A 129 -10.70 -5.68 -4.30
N LEU A 130 -9.84 -5.32 -3.33
CA LEU A 130 -10.10 -4.22 -2.41
C LEU A 130 -9.88 -2.85 -3.06
N GLY A 131 -8.73 -2.68 -3.75
CA GLY A 131 -8.28 -1.39 -4.25
C GLY A 131 -8.03 -0.37 -3.13
N ASP A 132 -7.50 0.77 -3.51
CA ASP A 132 -7.38 1.97 -2.70
C ASP A 132 -8.07 3.12 -3.40
N SER A 133 -8.49 4.15 -2.67
CA SER A 133 -9.07 5.34 -3.29
C SER A 133 -8.73 6.61 -2.53
N GLY A 134 -8.61 7.72 -3.26
CA GLY A 134 -8.47 9.06 -2.72
C GLY A 134 -9.71 9.90 -2.99
N LEU A 135 -9.96 10.90 -2.15
CA LEU A 135 -11.09 11.81 -2.24
C LEU A 135 -10.63 13.25 -2.54
N SER A 136 -11.15 13.81 -3.61
CA SER A 136 -11.02 15.24 -3.91
C SER A 136 -12.30 15.98 -3.48
N VAL A 137 -12.14 17.09 -2.75
CA VAL A 137 -13.24 17.92 -2.23
C VAL A 137 -13.05 19.37 -2.65
N ASP A 138 -14.10 19.98 -3.21
CA ASP A 138 -14.17 21.41 -3.56
C ASP A 138 -15.46 22.00 -2.95
N ASP A 139 -15.34 22.95 -2.04
CA ASP A 139 -16.47 23.65 -1.40
C ASP A 139 -16.84 24.97 -2.09
N GLY A 140 -16.27 25.21 -3.30
CA GLY A 140 -16.43 26.43 -4.09
C GLY A 140 -15.48 27.55 -3.69
N GLU A 141 -14.73 27.40 -2.59
CA GLU A 141 -13.70 28.34 -2.15
C GLU A 141 -12.31 27.73 -2.20
N VAL A 142 -12.15 26.54 -1.62
CA VAL A 142 -10.87 25.81 -1.56
C VAL A 142 -11.04 24.35 -1.99
N ARG A 143 -9.93 23.74 -2.42
CA ARG A 143 -9.90 22.35 -2.86
C ARG A 143 -8.84 21.57 -2.13
N ILE A 144 -9.20 20.38 -1.69
CA ILE A 144 -8.26 19.46 -1.09
C ILE A 144 -8.25 18.12 -1.84
N PHE A 145 -7.13 17.42 -1.75
CA PHE A 145 -6.99 16.04 -2.14
C PHE A 145 -6.56 15.22 -0.92
N ASP A 146 -7.45 14.38 -0.44
CA ASP A 146 -7.17 13.33 0.52
C ASP A 146 -6.75 12.09 -0.27
N GLN A 147 -5.44 11.97 -0.50
CA GLN A 147 -4.85 10.82 -1.18
C GLN A 147 -4.82 9.60 -0.27
N ASN A 148 -4.74 9.81 1.05
CA ASN A 148 -4.46 8.80 2.06
C ASN A 148 -3.29 7.88 1.63
N ASP A 149 -3.39 6.55 1.63
CA ASP A 149 -2.33 5.66 1.14
C ASP A 149 -2.54 5.17 -0.30
N SER A 150 -3.53 5.70 -1.00
CA SER A 150 -3.75 5.39 -2.41
C SER A 150 -2.56 5.86 -3.29
N ARG A 151 -2.36 5.13 -4.40
CA ARG A 151 -1.28 5.43 -5.35
C ARG A 151 -1.86 5.62 -6.75
N PRO A 152 -2.53 6.76 -7.00
CA PRO A 152 -3.17 7.00 -8.27
C PRO A 152 -2.15 6.94 -9.42
N VAL A 153 -2.47 6.15 -10.44
CA VAL A 153 -1.62 5.97 -11.63
C VAL A 153 -2.02 6.91 -12.76
N ASP A 154 -3.24 7.40 -12.75
CA ASP A 154 -3.76 8.38 -13.70
C ASP A 154 -3.93 9.73 -12.99
N LEU A 155 -3.00 10.64 -13.24
CA LEU A 155 -2.98 11.96 -12.63
C LEU A 155 -3.72 13.01 -13.45
N ASP A 156 -4.13 12.70 -14.69
CA ASP A 156 -4.81 13.67 -15.54
C ASP A 156 -6.19 14.02 -14.96
N MET A 157 -6.94 13.02 -14.45
CA MET A 157 -8.21 13.27 -13.76
C MET A 157 -8.07 14.15 -12.52
N LEU A 158 -6.96 14.00 -11.78
CA LEU A 158 -6.67 14.83 -10.61
C LEU A 158 -6.30 16.26 -11.03
N ALA A 159 -5.52 16.42 -12.10
CA ALA A 159 -5.17 17.72 -12.66
C ALA A 159 -6.42 18.46 -13.18
N ASP A 160 -7.36 17.75 -13.83
CA ASP A 160 -8.63 18.31 -14.33
C ASP A 160 -9.57 18.76 -13.19
N PHE A 161 -9.52 18.08 -12.03
CA PHE A 161 -10.26 18.50 -10.83
C PHE A 161 -9.59 19.69 -10.14
N GLY A 162 -8.26 19.75 -10.12
CA GLY A 162 -7.45 20.77 -9.47
C GLY A 162 -7.66 22.21 -9.99
N PRO A 163 -6.76 23.15 -9.66
CA PRO A 163 -5.64 23.02 -8.74
C PRO A 163 -6.08 22.83 -7.29
N TYR A 164 -5.21 22.19 -6.49
CA TYR A 164 -5.48 21.92 -5.07
C TYR A 164 -4.81 22.95 -4.16
N ASP A 165 -5.53 23.34 -3.08
CA ASP A 165 -4.99 24.20 -2.03
C ASP A 165 -4.26 23.36 -0.96
N ALA A 166 -4.77 22.15 -0.62
CA ALA A 166 -4.09 21.24 0.31
C ALA A 166 -4.12 19.77 -0.19
N HIS A 167 -3.08 19.02 0.20
CA HIS A 167 -2.89 17.63 -0.16
C HIS A 167 -2.48 16.82 1.08
N PHE A 168 -3.30 15.84 1.44
CA PHE A 168 -3.06 14.86 2.50
C PHE A 168 -2.57 13.59 1.85
N LEU A 169 -1.41 13.04 2.25
CA LEU A 169 -0.83 11.90 1.56
C LEU A 169 -0.01 10.99 2.47
N GLN A 170 0.01 9.70 2.13
CA GLN A 170 0.91 8.72 2.70
C GLN A 170 2.37 9.04 2.30
N PHE A 171 3.26 9.08 3.30
CA PHE A 171 4.68 9.35 3.12
C PHE A 171 5.58 8.17 3.50
N SER A 172 5.02 7.13 4.11
CA SER A 172 5.70 5.91 4.49
C SER A 172 5.15 4.69 3.76
N GLY A 173 5.78 3.53 3.88
CA GLY A 173 5.21 2.29 3.42
C GLY A 173 4.39 1.62 4.52
N ALA A 174 3.25 1.05 4.18
CA ALA A 174 2.48 0.17 5.03
C ALA A 174 2.73 -1.27 4.62
N ILE A 175 3.91 -1.84 4.97
CA ILE A 175 4.31 -3.18 4.55
C ILE A 175 5.31 -3.79 5.54
N TRP A 176 5.33 -5.11 5.63
CA TRP A 176 6.21 -5.91 6.48
C TRP A 176 7.66 -6.07 5.97
N TYR A 177 7.88 -5.85 4.66
CA TYR A 177 9.22 -6.00 4.04
C TYR A 177 10.10 -4.76 4.27
N PRO A 178 11.38 -4.92 4.65
CA PRO A 178 12.10 -6.17 4.88
C PRO A 178 12.04 -6.69 6.32
N MET A 179 11.35 -6.03 7.24
CA MET A 179 11.46 -6.17 8.69
C MET A 179 11.28 -7.60 9.22
N VAL A 180 10.39 -8.38 8.61
CA VAL A 180 10.07 -9.75 9.04
C VAL A 180 10.89 -10.82 8.32
N TYR A 181 11.80 -10.43 7.42
CA TYR A 181 12.57 -11.38 6.62
C TYR A 181 13.79 -11.94 7.36
N LEU A 182 14.08 -13.22 7.14
CA LEU A 182 15.22 -13.94 7.74
C LEU A 182 16.48 -13.78 6.89
N TYR A 183 16.83 -12.54 6.55
CA TYR A 183 18.06 -12.23 5.83
C TYR A 183 19.21 -11.86 6.78
N PRO A 184 20.47 -11.93 6.32
CA PRO A 184 21.58 -11.41 7.12
C PRO A 184 21.39 -9.93 7.48
N GLU A 185 21.78 -9.54 8.70
CA GLU A 185 21.56 -8.19 9.25
C GLU A 185 22.00 -7.07 8.29
N LYS A 186 23.22 -7.16 7.75
CA LYS A 186 23.74 -6.16 6.78
C LYS A 186 22.87 -6.03 5.53
N MET A 187 22.24 -7.12 5.10
CA MET A 187 21.31 -7.11 3.98
C MET A 187 20.01 -6.43 4.39
N MET A 188 19.48 -6.76 5.57
CA MET A 188 18.28 -6.13 6.12
C MET A 188 18.44 -4.61 6.23
N ASP A 189 19.58 -4.15 6.74
CA ASP A 189 19.91 -2.74 6.86
C ASP A 189 19.93 -2.02 5.50
N ALA A 190 20.61 -2.63 4.51
CA ALA A 190 20.67 -2.05 3.18
C ALA A 190 19.30 -1.96 2.51
N LEU A 191 18.49 -3.02 2.64
CA LEU A 191 17.12 -3.07 2.12
C LEU A 191 16.22 -2.04 2.80
N GLY A 192 16.29 -1.93 4.13
CA GLY A 192 15.51 -0.97 4.89
C GLY A 192 15.85 0.47 4.50
N ARG A 193 17.15 0.86 4.45
CA ARG A 193 17.57 2.21 4.01
C ARG A 193 17.03 2.53 2.63
N LYS A 194 17.24 1.64 1.67
CA LYS A 194 16.76 1.84 0.31
C LYS A 194 15.23 1.94 0.25
N LYS A 195 14.50 1.14 1.04
CA LYS A 195 13.04 1.22 1.14
C LYS A 195 12.59 2.59 1.65
N ARG A 196 13.20 3.10 2.73
CA ARG A 196 12.92 4.44 3.28
C ARG A 196 13.15 5.54 2.25
N ASP A 197 14.33 5.53 1.58
CA ASP A 197 14.69 6.55 0.61
C ASP A 197 13.66 6.61 -0.53
N ASN A 198 13.20 5.45 -1.00
CA ASN A 198 12.23 5.41 -2.06
C ASN A 198 10.81 5.82 -1.64
N GLU A 199 10.40 5.45 -0.42
CA GLU A 199 9.09 5.87 0.07
C GLU A 199 9.01 7.40 0.18
N LEU A 200 10.04 8.03 0.77
CA LEU A 200 10.13 9.49 0.88
C LEU A 200 10.21 10.16 -0.51
N ALA A 201 11.01 9.61 -1.42
CA ALA A 201 11.14 10.13 -2.77
C ALA A 201 9.83 9.99 -3.57
N ARG A 202 9.10 8.88 -3.40
CA ARG A 202 7.77 8.67 -4.01
C ARG A 202 6.75 9.68 -3.48
N ALA A 203 6.68 9.87 -2.16
CA ALA A 203 5.78 10.83 -1.57
C ALA A 203 6.07 12.25 -2.06
N LEU A 204 7.34 12.65 -2.10
CA LEU A 204 7.76 13.93 -2.68
C LEU A 204 7.38 14.03 -4.17
N ARG A 205 7.44 12.93 -4.93
CA ARG A 205 7.01 12.92 -6.33
C ARG A 205 5.53 13.22 -6.46
N PHE A 206 4.67 12.56 -5.69
CA PHE A 206 3.24 12.88 -5.66
C PHE A 206 3.00 14.33 -5.27
N THR A 207 3.71 14.85 -4.26
CA THR A 207 3.63 16.26 -3.86
C THR A 207 3.88 17.21 -5.04
N LYS A 208 4.90 16.91 -5.86
CA LYS A 208 5.24 17.72 -7.05
C LYS A 208 4.21 17.59 -8.17
N GLU A 209 3.74 16.38 -8.43
CA GLU A 209 2.79 16.12 -9.53
C GLU A 209 1.39 16.69 -9.24
N ILE A 210 0.93 16.62 -7.98
CA ILE A 210 -0.34 17.21 -7.56
C ILE A 210 -0.24 18.72 -7.44
N GLY A 211 0.92 19.24 -7.01
CA GLY A 211 1.21 20.67 -6.97
C GLY A 211 0.37 21.48 -6.01
N ALA A 212 -0.15 20.88 -4.93
CA ALA A 212 -0.92 21.60 -3.92
C ALA A 212 -0.09 22.63 -3.15
N THR A 213 -0.73 23.70 -2.71
CA THR A 213 -0.07 24.79 -1.97
C THR A 213 0.39 24.34 -0.59
N HIS A 214 -0.38 23.50 0.09
CA HIS A 214 -0.13 23.00 1.44
C HIS A 214 -0.08 21.48 1.45
N ILE A 215 0.93 20.90 2.11
CA ILE A 215 1.16 19.44 2.16
C ILE A 215 1.04 18.97 3.60
N ILE A 216 0.24 17.93 3.81
CA ILE A 216 0.01 17.35 5.13
C ILE A 216 0.32 15.85 5.07
N PRO A 217 1.41 15.38 5.74
CA PRO A 217 1.67 13.96 5.88
C PRO A 217 0.57 13.27 6.69
N SER A 218 -0.08 12.29 6.09
CA SER A 218 -1.16 11.49 6.66
C SER A 218 -0.99 10.00 6.33
N ALA A 219 -1.96 9.15 6.69
CA ALA A 219 -1.95 7.71 6.39
C ALA A 219 -0.63 7.02 6.77
N GLY A 220 -0.18 7.21 8.01
CA GLY A 220 1.00 6.56 8.55
C GLY A 220 1.85 7.47 9.46
N PRO A 221 2.83 6.86 10.14
CA PRO A 221 2.95 5.42 10.38
C PRO A 221 2.01 4.97 11.51
N PRO A 222 1.70 3.65 11.62
CA PRO A 222 1.18 3.08 12.85
C PRO A 222 2.29 3.02 13.91
N CYS A 223 1.93 2.80 15.18
CA CYS A 223 2.88 2.34 16.18
C CYS A 223 2.57 0.91 16.64
N PHE A 224 3.59 0.22 17.15
CA PHE A 224 3.54 -1.16 17.60
C PHE A 224 3.70 -1.17 19.12
N LEU A 225 2.64 -1.56 19.85
CA LEU A 225 2.62 -1.51 21.31
C LEU A 225 2.76 -2.89 21.97
N ASP A 226 2.63 -3.99 21.21
CA ASP A 226 2.95 -5.33 21.69
C ASP A 226 4.45 -5.50 21.87
N ASP A 227 4.87 -6.11 22.98
CA ASP A 227 6.29 -6.36 23.29
C ASP A 227 7.03 -7.10 22.14
N ASP A 228 6.35 -8.04 21.47
CA ASP A 228 6.91 -8.82 20.36
C ASP A 228 7.21 -7.96 19.11
N LEU A 229 6.55 -6.82 18.96
CA LEU A 229 6.63 -5.95 17.78
C LEU A 229 7.21 -4.56 18.10
N TYR A 230 7.39 -4.25 19.38
CA TYR A 230 7.75 -2.90 19.83
C TYR A 230 9.02 -2.33 19.17
N GLY A 231 9.96 -3.22 18.84
CA GLY A 231 11.20 -2.87 18.13
C GLY A 231 10.99 -2.23 16.75
N PHE A 232 9.84 -2.44 16.10
CA PHE A 232 9.54 -1.82 14.80
C PHE A 232 9.33 -0.30 14.88
N ASN A 233 9.12 0.25 16.06
CA ASN A 233 9.06 1.71 16.29
C ASN A 233 10.43 2.40 16.20
N ASP A 234 11.54 1.66 16.29
CA ASP A 234 12.89 2.20 16.36
C ASP A 234 13.45 2.59 14.97
N PHE A 235 12.79 3.53 14.29
CA PHE A 235 13.21 4.01 12.98
C PHE A 235 14.64 4.59 13.00
N ASP A 236 14.99 5.39 13.99
CA ASP A 236 16.28 6.10 14.03
C ASP A 236 17.46 5.19 14.33
N ARG A 237 17.23 4.08 15.05
CA ARG A 237 18.29 3.21 15.57
C ARG A 237 18.47 1.92 14.79
N ASP A 238 17.41 1.48 14.14
CA ASP A 238 17.41 0.24 13.38
C ASP A 238 17.07 0.48 11.91
N PRO A 239 18.07 0.44 11.02
CA PRO A 239 17.89 0.77 9.60
C PRO A 239 16.88 -0.09 8.85
N LYS A 240 16.57 -1.31 9.31
CA LYS A 240 15.58 -2.19 8.67
C LYS A 240 14.15 -1.72 8.89
N ASN A 241 13.88 -0.91 9.94
CA ASN A 241 12.54 -0.38 10.21
C ASN A 241 12.18 0.72 9.20
N ILE A 242 10.98 0.65 8.62
CA ILE A 242 10.60 1.46 7.45
C ILE A 242 9.48 2.46 7.74
N PHE A 243 9.14 2.69 9.01
CA PHE A 243 8.04 3.58 9.42
C PHE A 243 8.57 4.91 9.98
N PRO A 244 8.85 5.93 9.13
CA PRO A 244 9.25 7.25 9.57
C PRO A 244 8.08 8.02 10.18
N ASP A 245 8.35 8.92 11.13
CA ASP A 245 7.35 9.85 11.62
C ASP A 245 7.10 10.98 10.61
N GLN A 246 5.97 11.69 10.73
CA GLN A 246 5.60 12.82 9.88
C GLN A 246 6.71 13.88 9.82
N THR A 247 7.38 14.13 10.94
CA THR A 247 8.50 15.09 11.05
C THR A 247 9.67 14.73 10.14
N VAL A 248 9.95 13.43 9.94
CA VAL A 248 11.02 12.96 9.03
C VAL A 248 10.71 13.34 7.58
N PHE A 249 9.46 13.15 7.14
CA PHE A 249 9.05 13.54 5.79
C PHE A 249 9.05 15.05 5.61
N LEU A 250 8.57 15.81 6.61
CA LEU A 250 8.58 17.26 6.58
C LEU A 250 10.01 17.83 6.48
N ASP A 251 10.96 17.24 7.20
CA ASP A 251 12.37 17.61 7.13
C ASP A 251 12.98 17.24 5.77
N TYR A 252 12.64 16.07 5.24
CA TYR A 252 13.04 15.64 3.91
C TYR A 252 12.52 16.58 2.82
N MET A 253 11.24 16.96 2.86
CA MET A 253 10.63 17.93 1.94
C MET A 253 11.37 19.28 2.00
N ARG A 254 11.62 19.78 3.22
CA ARG A 254 12.33 21.05 3.43
C ARG A 254 13.74 21.01 2.86
N ALA A 255 14.47 19.92 3.07
CA ALA A 255 15.80 19.72 2.51
C ALA A 255 15.79 19.66 0.97
N GLN A 256 14.68 19.26 0.36
CA GLN A 256 14.48 19.24 -1.09
C GLN A 256 13.89 20.56 -1.66
N GLY A 257 13.82 21.62 -0.83
CA GLY A 257 13.34 22.94 -1.25
C GLY A 257 11.80 23.10 -1.24
N HIS A 258 11.08 22.22 -0.56
CA HIS A 258 9.62 22.27 -0.40
C HIS A 258 9.22 22.53 1.06
N PRO A 259 9.19 23.81 1.52
CA PRO A 259 8.93 24.16 2.92
C PRO A 259 7.45 24.24 3.30
N ASN A 260 6.54 23.95 2.38
CA ASN A 260 5.09 24.12 2.51
C ASN A 260 4.37 22.93 3.20
N GLY A 261 5.10 22.14 3.97
CA GLY A 261 4.55 21.04 4.75
C GLY A 261 4.07 21.47 6.13
N HIS A 262 2.97 20.89 6.59
CA HIS A 262 2.36 21.16 7.89
C HIS A 262 2.25 19.87 8.70
N LEU A 263 2.65 19.93 9.97
CA LEU A 263 2.42 18.84 10.91
C LEU A 263 1.00 18.94 11.47
N MET A 264 0.29 17.82 11.48
CA MET A 264 -0.95 17.66 12.24
C MET A 264 -0.86 16.41 13.11
N ILE A 265 -1.32 16.52 14.35
CA ILE A 265 -1.48 15.41 15.28
C ILE A 265 -2.97 15.18 15.55
N PRO A 266 -3.41 14.04 16.10
CA PRO A 266 -4.80 13.83 16.46
C PRO A 266 -5.36 14.98 17.29
N GLY A 267 -6.52 15.51 16.86
CA GLY A 267 -7.16 16.68 17.45
C GLY A 267 -6.68 18.04 16.93
N SER A 268 -5.65 18.10 16.07
CA SER A 268 -5.29 19.35 15.38
C SER A 268 -6.39 19.78 14.43
N VAL A 269 -6.67 21.08 14.37
CA VAL A 269 -7.63 21.70 13.46
C VAL A 269 -6.88 22.57 12.46
N GLY A 270 -6.99 22.23 11.19
CA GLY A 270 -6.49 23.02 10.07
C GLY A 270 -7.59 23.92 9.51
N THR A 271 -7.36 25.23 9.46
CA THR A 271 -8.26 26.18 8.79
C THR A 271 -7.67 26.57 7.44
N LEU A 272 -8.31 26.07 6.36
CA LEU A 272 -7.90 26.30 4.99
C LEU A 272 -8.76 27.41 4.37
N THR A 273 -8.09 28.43 3.82
CA THR A 273 -8.69 29.55 3.10
C THR A 273 -7.92 29.83 1.82
N LYS A 274 -8.42 30.71 0.95
CA LYS A 274 -7.68 31.14 -0.24
C LYS A 274 -6.36 31.85 0.06
N THR A 275 -6.19 32.34 1.29
CA THR A 275 -5.01 33.13 1.69
C THR A 275 -3.99 32.33 2.50
N GLY A 276 -4.32 31.08 2.89
CA GLY A 276 -3.38 30.23 3.62
C GLY A 276 -4.02 29.10 4.41
N TYR A 277 -3.17 28.35 5.09
CA TYR A 277 -3.51 27.24 5.95
C TYR A 277 -2.93 27.46 7.35
N ILE A 278 -3.79 27.49 8.35
CA ILE A 278 -3.40 27.66 9.76
C ILE A 278 -3.73 26.35 10.49
N VAL A 279 -2.77 25.83 11.23
CA VAL A 279 -2.95 24.63 12.06
C VAL A 279 -2.93 25.03 13.53
N GLU A 280 -3.98 24.66 14.26
CA GLU A 280 -4.09 24.79 15.70
C GLU A 280 -4.01 23.40 16.33
N HIS A 281 -3.07 23.19 17.25
CA HIS A 281 -2.90 21.91 17.94
C HIS A 281 -3.74 21.85 19.23
N PRO A 282 -4.17 20.66 19.68
CA PRO A 282 -4.94 20.49 20.91
C PRO A 282 -4.09 20.74 22.18
N MET A 283 -2.78 20.91 22.05
CA MET A 283 -1.82 21.13 23.13
C MET A 283 -0.73 22.11 22.68
N PRO A 284 0.04 22.69 23.63
CA PRO A 284 1.14 23.58 23.30
C PRO A 284 2.19 22.96 22.39
N GLU A 285 2.76 23.74 21.48
CA GLU A 285 3.75 23.33 20.48
C GLU A 285 4.95 22.55 21.08
N GLU A 286 5.37 22.89 22.30
CA GLU A 286 6.43 22.17 23.01
C GLU A 286 6.03 20.73 23.31
N GLN A 287 4.79 20.49 23.70
CA GLN A 287 4.26 19.14 23.96
C GLN A 287 4.09 18.36 22.66
N VAL A 288 3.64 19.01 21.57
CA VAL A 288 3.60 18.39 20.24
C VAL A 288 4.98 17.91 19.84
N ARG A 289 6.01 18.73 19.98
CA ARG A 289 7.39 18.34 19.66
C ARG A 289 7.90 17.21 20.55
N ALA A 290 7.55 17.19 21.83
CA ALA A 290 7.96 16.16 22.77
C ALA A 290 7.50 14.75 22.36
N ILE A 291 6.33 14.62 21.72
CA ILE A 291 5.82 13.34 21.18
C ILE A 291 6.85 12.69 20.24
N PHE A 292 7.50 13.48 19.39
CA PHE A 292 8.45 12.99 18.39
C PHE A 292 9.89 12.95 18.91
N THR A 293 10.31 13.94 19.72
CA THR A 293 11.70 14.01 20.23
C THR A 293 11.95 13.04 21.39
N ASP A 294 10.92 12.70 22.18
CA ASP A 294 10.94 11.64 23.18
C ASP A 294 9.92 10.53 22.83
N LYS A 295 9.92 10.10 21.56
CA LYS A 295 9.00 9.07 21.08
C LYS A 295 8.99 7.82 21.95
N ARG A 296 10.14 7.38 22.46
CA ARG A 296 10.22 6.20 23.34
C ARG A 296 9.50 6.39 24.67
N GLY A 297 9.67 7.55 25.30
CA GLY A 297 8.95 7.89 26.54
C GLY A 297 7.43 7.95 26.30
N TYR A 298 7.04 8.58 25.20
CA TYR A 298 5.63 8.63 24.77
C TYR A 298 5.05 7.22 24.52
N LEU A 299 5.72 6.41 23.73
CA LEU A 299 5.25 5.05 23.40
C LEU A 299 5.23 4.12 24.61
N ALA A 300 6.16 4.26 25.57
CA ALA A 300 6.14 3.47 26.81
C ALA A 300 4.88 3.76 27.64
N GLN A 301 4.46 5.02 27.72
CA GLN A 301 3.21 5.40 28.40
C GLN A 301 1.98 4.87 27.64
N TYR A 302 1.99 4.96 26.32
CA TYR A 302 0.90 4.47 25.47
C TYR A 302 0.78 2.94 25.57
N GLN A 303 1.90 2.22 25.49
CA GLN A 303 1.97 0.78 25.68
C GLN A 303 1.39 0.34 27.04
N ALA A 304 1.74 1.07 28.13
CA ALA A 304 1.22 0.76 29.45
C ALA A 304 -0.32 0.84 29.52
N ARG A 305 -0.93 1.79 28.79
CA ARG A 305 -2.39 1.90 28.70
C ARG A 305 -3.04 0.78 27.90
N LYS A 306 -2.35 0.27 26.87
CA LYS A 306 -2.88 -0.75 25.92
C LYS A 306 -2.53 -2.19 26.29
N ARG A 307 -1.73 -2.41 27.33
CA ARG A 307 -1.24 -3.74 27.72
C ARG A 307 -2.36 -4.76 27.95
N ASP A 308 -3.39 -4.38 28.69
CA ASP A 308 -4.48 -5.30 29.03
C ASP A 308 -5.37 -5.59 27.79
N GLU A 309 -5.59 -4.60 26.92
CA GLU A 309 -6.29 -4.76 25.65
C GLU A 309 -5.54 -5.76 24.75
N ILE A 310 -4.24 -5.56 24.55
CA ILE A 310 -3.39 -6.46 23.75
C ILE A 310 -3.41 -7.88 24.32
N ALA A 311 -3.27 -8.02 25.64
CA ALA A 311 -3.28 -9.33 26.28
C ALA A 311 -4.63 -10.03 26.10
N ALA A 312 -5.74 -9.31 26.22
CA ALA A 312 -7.09 -9.85 26.01
C ALA A 312 -7.31 -10.33 24.56
N ILE A 313 -6.88 -9.54 23.59
CA ILE A 313 -6.96 -9.91 22.16
C ILE A 313 -6.12 -11.16 21.88
N LYS A 314 -4.85 -11.22 22.35
CA LYS A 314 -3.99 -12.39 22.18
C LYS A 314 -4.53 -13.64 22.88
N ALA A 315 -5.23 -13.49 24.01
CA ALA A 315 -5.87 -14.59 24.74
C ALA A 315 -7.12 -15.12 24.02
N SER A 316 -7.77 -14.32 23.19
CA SER A 316 -8.95 -14.72 22.42
C SER A 316 -8.64 -15.55 21.16
N TRP A 317 -7.37 -15.61 20.73
CA TRP A 317 -7.02 -16.39 19.54
C TRP A 317 -7.25 -17.89 19.79
N PRO A 318 -7.88 -18.60 18.84
CA PRO A 318 -8.11 -20.03 18.98
C PRO A 318 -6.80 -20.81 19.04
N ARG A 319 -6.79 -21.91 19.79
CA ARG A 319 -5.62 -22.80 19.91
C ARG A 319 -6.07 -24.24 19.99
N GLY A 320 -5.58 -25.06 19.05
CA GLY A 320 -5.89 -26.49 18.98
C GLY A 320 -7.35 -26.81 18.64
N GLN A 321 -8.03 -25.88 17.95
CA GLN A 321 -9.44 -26.04 17.57
C GLN A 321 -9.61 -26.71 16.21
N VAL A 322 -8.61 -26.63 15.32
CA VAL A 322 -8.67 -27.16 13.97
C VAL A 322 -7.41 -27.94 13.58
N ASP A 323 -7.55 -28.92 12.71
CA ASP A 323 -6.42 -29.50 12.00
C ASP A 323 -6.00 -28.54 10.88
N ILE A 324 -4.93 -27.77 11.11
CA ILE A 324 -4.44 -26.76 10.17
C ILE A 324 -4.18 -27.36 8.78
N LEU A 325 -3.50 -28.51 8.70
CA LEU A 325 -3.17 -29.12 7.42
C LEU A 325 -4.43 -29.56 6.67
N ALA A 326 -5.35 -30.26 7.34
CA ALA A 326 -6.58 -30.73 6.74
C ALA A 326 -7.45 -29.55 6.28
N SER A 327 -7.59 -28.52 7.14
CA SER A 327 -8.41 -27.34 6.83
C SER A 327 -7.84 -26.51 5.67
N LEU A 328 -6.52 -26.29 5.64
CA LEU A 328 -5.91 -25.55 4.52
C LEU A 328 -5.92 -26.35 3.22
N ARG A 329 -5.81 -27.69 3.29
CA ARG A 329 -5.98 -28.53 2.11
C ARG A 329 -7.38 -28.42 1.53
N GLU A 330 -8.42 -28.55 2.37
CA GLU A 330 -9.82 -28.42 1.96
C GLU A 330 -10.12 -27.05 1.36
N TRP A 331 -9.54 -26.00 1.93
CA TRP A 331 -9.77 -24.62 1.49
C TRP A 331 -8.97 -24.27 0.23
N PHE A 332 -7.66 -24.52 0.23
CA PHE A 332 -6.75 -23.99 -0.81
C PHE A 332 -6.69 -24.84 -2.08
N GLU A 333 -6.77 -26.18 -2.00
CA GLU A 333 -6.69 -27.00 -3.20
C GLU A 333 -7.79 -26.65 -4.23
N PRO A 334 -9.07 -26.47 -3.86
CA PRO A 334 -10.09 -26.04 -4.83
C PRO A 334 -9.80 -24.66 -5.47
N LEU A 335 -9.19 -23.75 -4.72
CA LEU A 335 -8.78 -22.44 -5.24
C LEU A 335 -7.60 -22.59 -6.20
N MET A 336 -6.57 -23.36 -5.82
CA MET A 336 -5.40 -23.63 -6.67
C MET A 336 -5.80 -24.32 -7.97
N ASP A 337 -6.79 -25.20 -7.94
CA ASP A 337 -7.33 -25.88 -9.13
C ASP A 337 -8.01 -24.91 -10.12
N LYS A 338 -8.48 -23.75 -9.66
CA LYS A 338 -9.12 -22.72 -10.48
C LYS A 338 -8.21 -21.52 -10.79
N ALA A 339 -7.06 -21.43 -10.15
CA ALA A 339 -6.09 -20.34 -10.27
C ALA A 339 -5.09 -20.60 -11.41
N ASP A 340 -5.54 -20.78 -12.66
CA ASP A 340 -4.69 -21.21 -13.77
C ASP A 340 -3.52 -20.25 -14.04
N LEU A 341 -3.81 -18.95 -14.12
CA LEU A 341 -2.79 -17.94 -14.40
C LEU A 341 -1.98 -17.63 -13.14
N THR A 342 -2.62 -17.55 -11.99
CA THR A 342 -1.94 -17.31 -10.70
C THR A 342 -1.00 -18.48 -10.40
N ALA A 343 -1.45 -19.74 -10.49
CA ALA A 343 -0.60 -20.91 -10.25
C ALA A 343 0.56 -21.02 -11.25
N ALA A 344 0.31 -20.73 -12.53
CA ALA A 344 1.37 -20.68 -13.55
C ALA A 344 2.36 -19.55 -13.29
N GLY A 345 1.90 -18.40 -12.77
CA GLY A 345 2.75 -17.27 -12.38
C GLY A 345 3.57 -17.54 -11.13
N ILE A 346 3.03 -18.27 -10.14
CA ILE A 346 3.78 -18.72 -8.95
C ILE A 346 4.83 -19.76 -9.35
N ASN A 347 4.41 -20.84 -9.99
CA ASN A 347 5.24 -21.92 -10.51
C ASN A 347 6.35 -22.38 -9.55
N SER A 348 6.03 -22.55 -8.26
CA SER A 348 6.98 -22.86 -7.19
C SER A 348 6.33 -23.51 -5.99
N LEU A 349 7.16 -23.92 -5.01
CA LEU A 349 6.71 -24.39 -3.70
C LEU A 349 6.73 -23.25 -2.70
N VAL A 350 5.64 -23.09 -1.96
CA VAL A 350 5.52 -22.16 -0.83
C VAL A 350 5.38 -22.98 0.46
N VAL A 351 6.33 -22.87 1.36
CA VAL A 351 6.32 -23.56 2.65
C VAL A 351 5.70 -22.67 3.73
N MET A 352 4.79 -23.25 4.50
CA MET A 352 4.23 -22.64 5.71
C MET A 352 4.64 -23.45 6.94
N ASP A 353 5.33 -22.79 7.88
CA ASP A 353 5.68 -23.33 9.20
C ASP A 353 4.70 -22.75 10.24
N CYS A 354 3.76 -23.58 10.67
CA CYS A 354 2.75 -23.26 11.67
C CYS A 354 3.05 -24.04 12.97
N GLY A 355 4.28 -23.98 13.45
CA GLY A 355 4.72 -24.67 14.66
C GLY A 355 4.92 -26.18 14.47
N GLU A 356 4.07 -27.01 15.09
CA GLU A 356 4.13 -28.46 14.89
C GLU A 356 3.71 -28.89 13.48
N THR A 357 2.85 -28.12 12.83
CA THR A 357 2.40 -28.35 11.45
C THR A 357 3.27 -27.57 10.48
N LYS A 358 3.98 -28.30 9.60
CA LYS A 358 4.69 -27.69 8.47
C LYS A 358 4.15 -28.28 7.18
N LEU A 359 3.79 -27.41 6.26
CA LEU A 359 3.12 -27.82 5.03
C LEU A 359 3.68 -27.08 3.81
N VAL A 360 3.42 -27.67 2.64
CA VAL A 360 3.76 -27.14 1.32
C VAL A 360 2.47 -26.81 0.59
N LEU A 361 2.41 -25.61 0.02
CA LEU A 361 1.51 -25.26 -1.07
C LEU A 361 2.29 -25.49 -2.37
N ASP A 362 2.00 -26.58 -3.06
CA ASP A 362 2.65 -26.96 -4.31
C ASP A 362 1.84 -26.44 -5.49
N PHE A 363 2.28 -25.33 -6.08
CA PHE A 363 1.60 -24.72 -7.24
C PHE A 363 1.87 -25.43 -8.57
N HIS A 364 2.82 -26.39 -8.62
CA HIS A 364 2.98 -27.26 -9.80
C HIS A 364 1.90 -28.33 -9.87
N THR A 365 1.65 -28.99 -8.73
CA THR A 365 0.67 -30.10 -8.63
C THR A 365 -0.68 -29.63 -8.09
N ARG A 366 -0.78 -28.39 -7.60
CA ARG A 366 -1.98 -27.79 -6.97
C ARG A 366 -2.44 -28.58 -5.75
N LYS A 367 -1.47 -28.98 -4.91
CA LYS A 367 -1.70 -29.79 -3.72
C LYS A 367 -1.12 -29.16 -2.46
N VAL A 368 -1.75 -29.49 -1.33
CA VAL A 368 -1.29 -29.11 0.00
C VAL A 368 -0.94 -30.39 0.78
N TYR A 369 0.31 -30.51 1.24
CA TYR A 369 0.80 -31.72 1.92
C TYR A 369 1.86 -31.37 2.99
N PRO A 370 2.17 -32.32 3.92
CA PRO A 370 3.20 -32.09 4.93
C PRO A 370 4.57 -31.87 4.30
N TRP A 371 5.30 -30.85 4.76
CA TRP A 371 6.66 -30.58 4.29
C TRP A 371 7.64 -31.64 4.76
N GLN A 372 8.40 -32.23 3.85
CA GLN A 372 9.40 -33.27 4.11
C GLN A 372 10.84 -32.78 3.91
N GLY A 373 11.04 -31.46 3.72
CA GLY A 373 12.34 -30.85 3.47
C GLY A 373 12.60 -30.52 2.01
N GLU A 374 11.56 -30.47 1.18
CA GLU A 374 11.65 -30.03 -0.20
C GLU A 374 12.22 -28.62 -0.29
N GLU A 375 12.97 -28.34 -1.37
CA GLU A 375 13.39 -26.97 -1.69
C GLU A 375 12.17 -26.11 -2.00
N TYR A 376 12.23 -24.85 -1.57
CA TYR A 376 11.15 -23.86 -1.73
C TYR A 376 11.71 -22.54 -2.25
N ASP A 377 10.84 -21.73 -2.86
CA ASP A 377 11.14 -20.34 -3.20
C ASP A 377 10.64 -19.37 -2.13
N TYR A 378 9.55 -19.70 -1.44
CA TYR A 378 8.97 -18.92 -0.36
C TYR A 378 8.76 -19.75 0.90
N PHE A 379 9.09 -19.14 2.03
CA PHE A 379 8.86 -19.72 3.35
C PHE A 379 8.23 -18.65 4.26
N PHE A 380 7.14 -19.03 4.92
CA PHE A 380 6.46 -18.20 5.91
C PHE A 380 6.32 -18.98 7.21
N ARG A 381 6.71 -18.35 8.33
CA ARG A 381 6.50 -18.91 9.67
C ARG A 381 5.50 -18.07 10.43
N PHE A 382 4.43 -18.69 10.89
CA PHE A 382 3.33 -18.05 11.61
C PHE A 382 3.16 -18.66 13.00
N ASP A 383 2.61 -17.88 13.94
CA ASP A 383 2.01 -18.45 15.14
C ASP A 383 0.81 -19.31 14.74
N PRO A 384 0.74 -20.60 15.19
CA PRO A 384 -0.39 -21.48 14.89
C PRO A 384 -1.75 -20.87 15.23
N ALA A 385 -1.85 -20.13 16.35
CA ALA A 385 -3.10 -19.52 16.77
C ALA A 385 -3.63 -18.47 15.76
N LEU A 386 -2.75 -17.75 15.06
CA LEU A 386 -3.16 -16.82 14.01
C LEU A 386 -3.70 -17.56 12.79
N ILE A 387 -3.07 -18.66 12.39
CA ILE A 387 -3.56 -19.48 11.28
C ILE A 387 -4.89 -20.15 11.64
N GLU A 388 -5.04 -20.65 12.86
CA GLU A 388 -6.32 -21.15 13.34
C GLU A 388 -7.40 -20.06 13.32
N TYR A 389 -7.06 -18.82 13.72
CA TYR A 389 -7.98 -17.68 13.63
C TYR A 389 -8.44 -17.44 12.19
N LEU A 390 -7.50 -17.38 11.25
CA LEU A 390 -7.81 -17.16 9.82
C LEU A 390 -8.69 -18.27 9.24
N ILE A 391 -8.48 -19.52 9.66
CA ILE A 391 -9.28 -20.68 9.25
C ILE A 391 -10.69 -20.60 9.86
N VAL A 392 -10.79 -20.41 11.19
CA VAL A 392 -12.07 -20.40 11.92
C VAL A 392 -12.98 -19.28 11.43
N HIS A 393 -12.40 -18.10 11.14
CA HIS A 393 -13.14 -16.93 10.66
C HIS A 393 -13.22 -16.85 9.14
N HIS A 394 -12.64 -17.83 8.43
CA HIS A 394 -12.60 -17.89 6.97
C HIS A 394 -12.15 -16.57 6.33
N VAL A 395 -11.00 -16.04 6.80
CA VAL A 395 -10.48 -14.75 6.35
C VAL A 395 -9.92 -14.87 4.92
N GLU A 396 -10.56 -14.23 3.97
CA GLU A 396 -10.28 -14.38 2.53
C GLU A 396 -9.10 -13.55 2.01
N ASP A 397 -8.57 -12.64 2.84
CA ASP A 397 -7.44 -11.77 2.49
C ASP A 397 -6.39 -11.78 3.62
N TRP A 398 -5.45 -12.70 3.50
CA TRP A 398 -4.38 -12.81 4.50
C TRP A 398 -3.34 -11.71 4.39
N ILE A 399 -3.20 -11.09 3.22
CA ILE A 399 -2.23 -10.01 3.03
C ILE A 399 -2.63 -8.80 3.85
N ASN A 400 -3.90 -8.43 3.80
CA ASN A 400 -4.45 -7.29 4.55
C ASN A 400 -4.90 -7.69 5.96
N GLU A 401 -4.39 -8.79 6.49
CA GLU A 401 -4.60 -9.29 7.85
C GLU A 401 -3.28 -9.71 8.49
N VAL A 402 -2.95 -11.01 8.43
CA VAL A 402 -1.78 -11.55 9.12
C VAL A 402 -0.46 -11.03 8.56
N PHE A 403 -0.37 -10.71 7.27
CA PHE A 403 0.86 -10.16 6.70
C PHE A 403 1.08 -8.72 7.17
N LEU A 404 0.08 -7.84 7.12
CA LEU A 404 0.20 -6.47 7.65
C LEU A 404 0.41 -6.45 9.17
N SER A 405 0.00 -7.49 9.89
CA SER A 405 0.27 -7.60 11.33
C SER A 405 1.76 -7.64 11.65
N CYS A 406 2.63 -7.99 10.71
CA CYS A 406 4.05 -8.27 10.94
C CYS A 406 4.32 -9.41 11.95
N ARG A 407 3.31 -10.21 12.33
CA ARG A 407 3.40 -11.33 13.29
C ARG A 407 3.79 -12.62 12.61
N PHE A 408 4.80 -12.55 11.73
CA PHE A 408 5.33 -13.71 11.02
C PHE A 408 6.80 -13.50 10.67
N GLN A 409 7.44 -14.54 10.19
CA GLN A 409 8.77 -14.48 9.60
C GLN A 409 8.72 -15.00 8.17
N ALA A 410 9.53 -14.42 7.29
CA ALA A 410 9.56 -14.80 5.90
C ALA A 410 10.98 -15.08 5.41
N GLU A 411 11.11 -15.99 4.46
CA GLU A 411 12.29 -16.17 3.63
C GLU A 411 11.86 -16.29 2.17
N ARG A 412 12.61 -15.67 1.28
CA ARG A 412 12.43 -15.81 -0.15
C ARG A 412 13.77 -16.13 -0.81
N LYS A 413 13.75 -17.13 -1.69
CA LYS A 413 14.87 -17.50 -2.54
C LYS A 413 14.50 -17.13 -3.97
N GLY A 414 15.19 -16.15 -4.52
CA GLY A 414 14.86 -15.71 -5.88
C GLY A 414 14.16 -14.35 -5.97
N ALA A 415 13.67 -14.03 -7.16
CA ALA A 415 13.01 -12.77 -7.45
C ALA A 415 11.69 -12.61 -6.68
N TYR A 416 11.25 -11.36 -6.53
CA TYR A 416 9.91 -11.08 -6.04
C TYR A 416 8.88 -11.63 -7.02
N ASN A 417 7.90 -12.35 -6.51
CA ASN A 417 6.79 -12.88 -7.29
C ASN A 417 5.46 -12.37 -6.72
N GLU A 418 4.81 -11.47 -7.47
CA GLU A 418 3.55 -10.85 -7.04
C GLU A 418 2.40 -11.86 -6.95
N TYR A 419 2.43 -12.93 -7.76
CA TYR A 419 1.37 -13.93 -7.79
C TYR A 419 1.23 -14.68 -6.47
N VAL A 420 2.34 -14.88 -5.73
CA VAL A 420 2.31 -15.50 -4.39
C VAL A 420 1.45 -14.66 -3.44
N TYR A 421 1.68 -13.36 -3.41
CA TYR A 421 0.93 -12.46 -2.53
C TYR A 421 -0.51 -12.28 -3.01
N ASN A 422 -0.74 -12.23 -4.32
CA ASN A 422 -2.09 -12.14 -4.87
C ASN A 422 -2.91 -13.41 -4.60
N PHE A 423 -2.30 -14.60 -4.55
CA PHE A 423 -2.99 -15.79 -4.08
C PHE A 423 -3.51 -15.61 -2.64
N PHE A 424 -2.65 -15.15 -1.73
CA PHE A 424 -3.04 -14.90 -0.33
C PHE A 424 -4.02 -13.71 -0.13
N LYS A 425 -4.16 -12.83 -1.12
CA LYS A 425 -5.23 -11.81 -1.16
C LYS A 425 -6.57 -12.34 -1.65
N CYS A 426 -6.56 -13.45 -2.37
CA CYS A 426 -7.68 -13.92 -3.15
C CYS A 426 -8.12 -15.34 -2.73
N LEU A 427 -8.36 -15.54 -1.43
CA LEU A 427 -8.69 -16.84 -0.84
C LEU A 427 -10.19 -17.15 -0.87
N SER A 428 -10.94 -16.54 -1.79
CA SER A 428 -12.31 -16.93 -2.17
C SER A 428 -12.44 -17.01 -3.67
N MET A 429 -13.45 -17.75 -4.14
CA MET A 429 -13.69 -17.92 -5.57
C MET A 429 -13.97 -16.60 -6.27
N GLU A 430 -14.71 -15.68 -5.62
CA GLU A 430 -15.04 -14.36 -6.16
C GLU A 430 -13.78 -13.51 -6.40
N ARG A 431 -12.91 -13.42 -5.39
CA ARG A 431 -11.65 -12.66 -5.45
C ARG A 431 -10.68 -13.28 -6.45
N LEU A 432 -10.57 -14.62 -6.44
CA LEU A 432 -9.70 -15.35 -7.35
C LEU A 432 -10.12 -15.16 -8.81
N GLN A 433 -11.41 -15.26 -9.12
CA GLN A 433 -11.92 -15.05 -10.48
C GLN A 433 -11.65 -13.62 -10.97
N TYR A 434 -11.75 -12.64 -10.10
CA TYR A 434 -11.38 -11.27 -10.43
C TYR A 434 -9.89 -11.15 -10.79
N ALA A 435 -9.00 -11.73 -9.97
CA ALA A 435 -7.55 -11.72 -10.23
C ALA A 435 -7.20 -12.48 -11.52
N GLU A 436 -7.76 -13.65 -11.74
CA GLU A 436 -7.58 -14.43 -12.98
C GLU A 436 -8.07 -13.64 -14.22
N GLY A 437 -9.24 -12.98 -14.13
CA GLY A 437 -9.76 -12.12 -15.19
C GLY A 437 -8.81 -10.96 -15.52
N TYR A 438 -8.24 -10.32 -14.52
CA TYR A 438 -7.24 -9.27 -14.72
C TYR A 438 -5.99 -9.79 -15.42
N TYR A 439 -5.47 -10.96 -15.00
CA TYR A 439 -4.29 -11.55 -15.65
C TYR A 439 -4.56 -12.01 -17.07
N ALA A 440 -5.80 -12.42 -17.37
CA ALA A 440 -6.24 -12.81 -18.72
C ALA A 440 -6.45 -11.61 -19.66
N GLU A 441 -6.57 -10.39 -19.09
CA GLU A 441 -6.86 -9.20 -19.89
C GLU A 441 -5.70 -8.87 -20.81
N LYS A 442 -5.97 -8.84 -22.12
CA LYS A 442 -4.95 -8.46 -23.12
C LYS A 442 -4.55 -7.01 -22.89
N ALA A 443 -3.25 -6.75 -22.95
CA ALA A 443 -2.73 -5.40 -22.82
C ALA A 443 -3.39 -4.45 -23.85
N PRO A 444 -3.97 -3.32 -23.43
CA PRO A 444 -4.55 -2.36 -24.34
C PRO A 444 -3.50 -1.78 -25.29
N VAL A 445 -3.94 -1.14 -26.38
CA VAL A 445 -3.06 -0.43 -27.33
C VAL A 445 -2.08 0.46 -26.57
N GLN A 446 -0.79 0.26 -26.81
CA GLN A 446 0.27 0.96 -26.10
C GLN A 446 0.39 2.40 -26.61
N THR A 447 0.22 3.38 -25.75
CA THR A 447 0.64 4.76 -25.99
C THR A 447 2.15 4.86 -25.75
N LEU A 448 2.87 5.51 -26.68
CA LEU A 448 4.32 5.67 -26.59
C LEU A 448 4.68 7.13 -26.25
N TRP A 449 5.79 7.31 -25.57
CA TRP A 449 6.42 8.60 -25.32
C TRP A 449 7.93 8.51 -25.61
N GLU A 450 8.59 9.63 -25.83
CA GLU A 450 10.00 9.67 -26.21
C GLU A 450 10.85 10.21 -25.06
N SER A 451 11.91 9.47 -24.69
CA SER A 451 12.92 9.89 -23.71
C SER A 451 14.23 9.14 -23.96
N ASP A 452 15.35 9.79 -23.67
CA ASP A 452 16.72 9.22 -23.73
C ASP A 452 17.04 8.51 -25.06
N GLY A 453 16.43 8.96 -26.16
CA GLY A 453 16.65 8.38 -27.48
C GLY A 453 15.86 7.09 -27.72
N TYR A 454 14.83 6.83 -26.93
CA TYR A 454 13.91 5.71 -27.10
C TYR A 454 12.45 6.16 -27.17
N ARG A 455 11.65 5.44 -27.95
CA ARG A 455 10.19 5.40 -27.83
C ARG A 455 9.83 4.34 -26.81
N ILE A 456 9.13 4.73 -25.76
CA ILE A 456 8.86 3.89 -24.58
C ILE A 456 7.36 3.82 -24.37
N GLN A 457 6.83 2.65 -24.00
CA GLN A 457 5.41 2.57 -23.60
C GLN A 457 5.12 3.51 -22.43
N ARG A 458 3.99 4.23 -22.49
CA ARG A 458 3.60 5.22 -21.48
C ARG A 458 3.25 4.57 -20.13
N ARG A 459 2.64 3.40 -20.16
CA ARG A 459 2.17 2.72 -18.94
C ARG A 459 3.14 1.64 -18.48
N CYS A 460 3.55 1.70 -17.21
CA CYS A 460 4.43 0.68 -16.61
C CYS A 460 3.80 -0.72 -16.74
N PRO A 461 4.56 -1.74 -17.18
CA PRO A 461 4.04 -3.11 -17.28
C PRO A 461 3.51 -3.66 -15.95
N HIS A 462 4.06 -3.20 -14.81
CA HIS A 462 3.67 -3.64 -13.48
C HIS A 462 2.23 -3.21 -13.13
N LEU A 463 2.03 -1.97 -12.69
CA LEU A 463 0.74 -1.45 -12.23
C LEU A 463 0.29 -0.22 -13.03
N LYS A 464 0.62 -0.18 -14.31
CA LYS A 464 0.12 0.85 -15.25
C LYS A 464 0.45 2.31 -14.89
N ALA A 465 1.41 2.54 -13.97
CA ALA A 465 1.88 3.89 -13.64
C ALA A 465 2.26 4.66 -14.92
N ASP A 466 1.94 5.94 -14.98
CA ASP A 466 2.29 6.80 -16.10
C ASP A 466 3.79 7.11 -16.08
N LEU A 467 4.56 6.47 -16.96
CA LEU A 467 6.02 6.61 -17.01
C LEU A 467 6.47 7.99 -17.51
N THR A 468 5.61 8.79 -18.11
CA THR A 468 5.94 10.19 -18.41
C THR A 468 6.11 11.03 -17.15
N ARG A 469 5.51 10.60 -16.04
CA ARG A 469 5.52 11.26 -14.73
C ARG A 469 6.33 10.51 -13.68
N PHE A 470 6.30 9.17 -13.72
CA PHE A 470 6.89 8.31 -12.70
C PHE A 470 8.14 7.56 -13.17
N ALA A 471 8.76 7.91 -14.31
CA ALA A 471 10.03 7.34 -14.69
C ALA A 471 11.21 8.21 -14.22
N HIS A 472 12.26 7.53 -13.78
CA HIS A 472 13.62 8.07 -13.66
C HIS A 472 14.54 7.22 -14.54
N ILE A 473 15.30 7.86 -15.42
CA ILE A 473 16.20 7.18 -16.35
C ILE A 473 17.63 7.57 -16.01
N GLU A 474 18.46 6.56 -15.77
CA GLU A 474 19.88 6.71 -15.49
C GLU A 474 20.64 5.51 -16.07
N ASP A 475 21.76 5.76 -16.74
CA ASP A 475 22.63 4.73 -17.35
C ASP A 475 21.89 3.69 -18.21
N GLY A 476 20.88 4.12 -18.97
CA GLY A 476 20.09 3.24 -19.84
C GLY A 476 19.09 2.35 -19.11
N VAL A 477 18.87 2.59 -17.81
CA VAL A 477 17.87 1.89 -16.99
C VAL A 477 16.75 2.86 -16.65
N LEU A 478 15.52 2.48 -16.99
CA LEU A 478 14.30 3.17 -16.56
C LEU A 478 13.83 2.56 -15.24
N THR A 479 13.71 3.40 -14.21
CA THR A 479 13.10 3.04 -12.91
C THR A 479 11.72 3.67 -12.82
N CYS A 480 10.68 2.85 -12.66
CA CYS A 480 9.35 3.33 -12.30
C CYS A 480 9.35 3.73 -10.82
N THR A 481 9.34 5.03 -10.53
CA THR A 481 9.48 5.55 -9.17
C THR A 481 8.26 5.29 -8.28
N LEU A 482 7.13 4.87 -8.86
CA LEU A 482 5.92 4.54 -8.07
C LEU A 482 6.12 3.27 -7.23
N HIS A 483 6.75 2.22 -7.81
CA HIS A 483 6.96 0.94 -7.14
C HIS A 483 8.42 0.44 -7.23
N GLY A 484 9.32 1.22 -7.86
CA GLY A 484 10.74 0.92 -7.97
C GLY A 484 11.10 -0.13 -9.03
N TRP A 485 10.19 -0.50 -9.92
CA TRP A 485 10.48 -1.47 -10.99
C TRP A 485 11.43 -0.90 -12.02
N GLN A 486 12.42 -1.72 -12.41
CA GLN A 486 13.53 -1.32 -13.27
C GLN A 486 13.51 -2.08 -14.59
N PHE A 487 13.81 -1.37 -15.67
CA PHE A 487 13.82 -1.90 -17.03
C PHE A 487 15.04 -1.39 -17.79
N GLU A 488 15.73 -2.29 -18.45
CA GLU A 488 16.83 -1.94 -19.37
C GLU A 488 16.26 -1.40 -20.68
N LEU A 489 16.53 -0.15 -21.04
CA LEU A 489 15.92 0.49 -22.22
C LEU A 489 16.34 -0.17 -23.54
N ALA A 490 17.57 -0.64 -23.65
CA ALA A 490 18.06 -1.26 -24.88
C ALA A 490 17.31 -2.54 -25.27
N THR A 491 16.81 -3.28 -24.29
CA THR A 491 16.17 -4.58 -24.51
C THR A 491 14.73 -4.65 -24.06
N GLY A 492 14.28 -3.69 -23.25
CA GLY A 492 12.99 -3.72 -22.56
C GLY A 492 12.91 -4.74 -21.44
N ARG A 493 14.03 -5.42 -21.12
CA ARG A 493 14.06 -6.45 -20.09
C ARG A 493 13.79 -5.84 -18.72
N CYS A 494 12.89 -6.45 -17.96
CA CYS A 494 12.70 -6.10 -16.56
C CYS A 494 13.88 -6.62 -15.72
N LEU A 495 14.46 -5.76 -14.89
CA LEU A 495 15.55 -6.10 -13.96
C LEU A 495 15.02 -6.48 -12.57
N THR A 496 13.72 -6.31 -12.34
CA THR A 496 13.05 -6.55 -11.07
C THR A 496 12.37 -7.91 -11.03
N SER A 497 11.80 -8.36 -12.16
CA SER A 497 11.03 -9.60 -12.29
C SER A 497 11.22 -10.17 -13.69
N ASP A 498 11.09 -11.48 -13.84
CA ASP A 498 11.26 -12.16 -15.13
C ASP A 498 9.99 -12.24 -15.98
N ASP A 499 8.84 -11.90 -15.43
CA ASP A 499 7.50 -12.03 -16.05
C ASP A 499 7.02 -10.78 -16.78
N ARG A 500 7.76 -9.66 -16.70
CA ARG A 500 7.37 -8.38 -17.30
C ARG A 500 8.41 -7.89 -18.31
N ARG A 501 7.93 -7.19 -19.31
CA ARG A 501 8.79 -6.53 -20.29
C ARG A 501 8.25 -5.15 -20.63
N LEU A 502 9.14 -4.15 -20.65
CA LEU A 502 8.84 -2.81 -21.12
C LEU A 502 8.95 -2.80 -22.65
N TYR A 503 7.93 -2.30 -23.34
CA TYR A 503 8.11 -1.98 -24.75
C TYR A 503 8.98 -0.74 -24.88
N THR A 504 10.06 -0.89 -25.63
CA THR A 504 11.01 0.20 -25.93
C THR A 504 11.60 -0.01 -27.31
N GLN A 505 11.82 1.08 -28.04
CA GLN A 505 12.40 1.09 -29.39
C GLN A 505 13.38 2.26 -29.51
N PRO A 506 14.65 2.04 -29.94
CA PRO A 506 15.56 3.15 -30.17
C PRO A 506 15.07 4.05 -31.30
N ILE A 507 15.22 5.37 -31.14
CA ILE A 507 14.93 6.37 -32.17
C ILE A 507 16.14 6.48 -33.09
N ALA A 508 15.93 6.30 -34.40
CA ALA A 508 16.99 6.40 -35.40
C ALA A 508 17.63 7.80 -35.42
N MET A 509 18.94 7.88 -35.72
CA MET A 509 19.66 9.16 -35.70
C MET A 509 19.09 10.18 -36.69
N ASP A 510 18.53 9.73 -37.81
CA ASP A 510 17.93 10.61 -38.82
C ASP A 510 16.65 11.27 -38.34
N GLU A 511 15.84 10.57 -37.52
CA GLU A 511 14.62 11.10 -36.92
C GLU A 511 14.91 12.12 -35.79
N ARG A 512 16.07 12.04 -35.14
CA ARG A 512 16.49 13.00 -34.10
C ARG A 512 16.78 14.40 -34.65
N ASN A 513 17.23 14.50 -35.91
CA ASN A 513 17.56 15.76 -36.53
C ASN A 513 16.31 16.52 -37.03
N GLU A 514 15.24 15.81 -37.38
CA GLU A 514 13.95 16.43 -37.77
C GLU A 514 13.15 16.93 -36.55
N ALA A 515 13.19 16.21 -35.41
CA ALA A 515 12.52 16.61 -34.15
C ALA A 515 13.19 17.82 -33.48
N SER A 516 14.50 18.07 -33.70
CA SER A 516 15.20 19.24 -33.16
C SER A 516 14.87 20.55 -33.92
N ALA A 517 14.29 20.46 -35.11
CA ALA A 517 13.87 21.59 -35.93
C ALA A 517 12.38 21.98 -35.72
N ALA A 518 11.57 21.08 -35.16
CA ALA A 518 10.18 21.33 -34.80
C ALA A 518 10.06 21.62 -33.31
N THR A 519 10.04 22.91 -32.99
CA THR A 519 9.68 23.54 -31.69
C THR A 519 8.88 22.69 -30.71
N ARG A 520 9.38 22.70 -29.47
CA ARG A 520 8.68 22.53 -28.18
C ARG A 520 7.18 22.91 -28.28
N SER A 521 6.32 21.93 -28.42
CA SER A 521 4.93 21.97 -27.99
C SER A 521 4.39 20.52 -27.91
N ASP A 522 3.91 20.15 -26.74
CA ASP A 522 3.00 19.04 -26.41
C ASP A 522 3.34 17.64 -26.95
N GLY A 523 3.56 16.70 -26.03
CA GLY A 523 3.87 15.31 -26.33
C GLY A 523 2.85 14.65 -27.27
N ALA A 524 3.28 14.38 -28.49
CA ALA A 524 2.47 13.66 -29.47
C ALA A 524 2.29 12.19 -29.07
N VAL A 525 1.04 11.78 -28.95
CA VAL A 525 0.63 10.41 -28.64
C VAL A 525 0.55 9.60 -29.95
N LEU A 526 1.38 8.56 -30.06
CA LEU A 526 1.38 7.65 -31.23
C LEU A 526 0.72 6.32 -30.89
N HIS A 527 -0.18 5.84 -31.73
CA HIS A 527 -0.85 4.54 -31.58
C HIS A 527 -0.30 3.51 -32.57
N THR A 528 0.27 2.41 -32.08
CA THR A 528 0.72 1.28 -32.91
C THR A 528 0.23 -0.06 -32.35
N PRO A 529 -0.21 -1.03 -33.20
CA PRO A 529 -0.56 -2.39 -32.77
C PRO A 529 0.70 -3.20 -32.49
N MET A 530 0.68 -4.05 -31.46
CA MET A 530 1.81 -4.92 -31.10
C MET A 530 1.59 -6.38 -31.53
N GLU A 531 2.63 -7.00 -32.11
CA GLU A 531 2.76 -8.45 -32.23
C GLU A 531 3.40 -9.02 -30.94
N GLN A 532 2.89 -10.15 -30.46
CA GLN A 532 3.40 -10.83 -29.28
C GLN A 532 4.65 -11.67 -29.57
N PRO A 533 5.69 -11.64 -28.74
CA PRO A 533 6.80 -12.59 -28.86
C PRO A 533 6.48 -13.92 -28.12
N THR A 534 6.82 -15.01 -28.76
CA THR A 534 6.75 -16.38 -28.26
C THR A 534 7.80 -16.65 -27.18
N SER A 535 7.39 -17.44 -26.19
CA SER A 535 8.12 -17.85 -25.00
C SER A 535 9.37 -18.72 -25.28
N GLY A 536 10.36 -18.60 -24.40
CA GLY A 536 11.36 -19.62 -24.18
C GLY A 536 12.70 -19.10 -23.70
N ALA A 537 12.94 -19.02 -22.40
CA ALA A 537 14.24 -19.18 -21.76
C ALA A 537 14.10 -19.39 -20.25
N SER A 538 14.92 -20.28 -19.73
CA SER A 538 14.99 -20.82 -18.37
C SER A 538 15.29 -19.77 -17.28
N ILE A 539 14.61 -19.95 -16.15
CA ILE A 539 14.39 -18.99 -15.04
C ILE A 539 15.47 -18.99 -13.95
N ARG A 540 16.68 -19.55 -14.12
CA ARG A 540 17.52 -19.88 -12.95
C ARG A 540 18.55 -18.84 -12.47
N ASP A 541 18.77 -17.70 -13.11
CA ASP A 541 19.90 -16.83 -12.78
C ASP A 541 19.65 -15.32 -12.67
N ARG A 542 18.45 -14.84 -12.26
CA ARG A 542 18.20 -13.40 -12.29
C ARG A 542 17.51 -12.82 -11.06
N CYS A 543 18.13 -11.76 -10.69
CA CYS A 543 17.84 -10.62 -9.83
C CYS A 543 16.65 -10.75 -8.86
N TYR A 544 16.99 -10.70 -7.61
CA TYR A 544 16.09 -10.58 -6.48
C TYR A 544 15.53 -9.18 -6.44
N ASP A 545 14.25 -9.04 -6.19
CA ASP A 545 13.59 -7.78 -5.86
C ASP A 545 14.35 -6.53 -6.36
N CYS A 546 13.75 -5.55 -6.93
CA CYS A 546 14.39 -4.30 -7.39
C CYS A 546 15.40 -3.69 -6.41
N TRP A 547 15.61 -4.36 -5.30
CA TRP A 547 16.36 -3.95 -4.13
C TRP A 547 17.55 -4.84 -3.77
N TYR A 548 17.75 -5.98 -4.43
CA TYR A 548 18.81 -6.92 -4.08
C TYR A 548 19.78 -7.20 -5.22
N ASP A 549 21.07 -6.98 -4.98
CA ASP A 549 22.18 -7.38 -5.84
C ASP A 549 22.95 -8.54 -5.19
N PRO A 550 22.79 -9.79 -5.67
CA PRO A 550 23.45 -10.96 -5.07
C PRO A 550 24.97 -10.89 -5.11
N LYS A 551 25.58 -10.08 -5.99
CA LYS A 551 27.04 -9.89 -6.05
C LYS A 551 27.56 -9.05 -4.89
N LYS A 552 26.73 -8.18 -4.33
CA LYS A 552 27.08 -7.34 -3.17
C LYS A 552 26.85 -8.05 -1.84
N PHE A 553 25.96 -9.04 -1.80
CA PHE A 553 25.57 -9.77 -0.59
C PHE A 553 25.52 -11.29 -0.85
N PRO A 554 26.67 -11.99 -1.01
CA PRO A 554 26.67 -13.43 -1.23
C PRO A 554 26.10 -14.16 -0.01
N THR A 555 25.18 -15.10 -0.23
CA THR A 555 24.68 -16.00 0.82
C THR A 555 25.81 -16.80 1.43
N ARG A 556 25.90 -16.86 2.76
CA ARG A 556 26.86 -17.74 3.45
C ARG A 556 26.56 -19.18 3.05
N LYS A 557 27.50 -19.85 2.38
CA LYS A 557 27.49 -21.31 2.30
C LYS A 557 27.47 -21.87 3.71
N LYS A 558 26.50 -22.72 4.01
CA LYS A 558 26.50 -23.50 5.26
C LYS A 558 27.85 -24.22 5.36
N GLN A 559 28.63 -23.94 6.40
CA GLN A 559 29.72 -24.82 6.79
C GLN A 559 29.10 -26.14 7.26
N PRO A 560 29.64 -27.28 6.86
CA PRO A 560 29.20 -28.55 7.41
C PRO A 560 29.47 -28.54 8.92
N VAL A 561 28.47 -28.91 9.69
CA VAL A 561 28.60 -29.16 11.13
C VAL A 561 29.52 -30.37 11.25
N GLY A 562 30.77 -30.14 11.71
CA GLY A 562 31.67 -31.22 12.07
C GLY A 562 31.09 -31.98 13.26
N GLU A 563 31.07 -33.28 13.14
CA GLU A 563 30.85 -34.19 14.25
C GLU A 563 31.97 -33.99 15.28
N GLU A 564 31.62 -33.59 16.48
CA GLU A 564 32.24 -34.01 17.75
C GLU A 564 31.23 -33.84 18.88
#